data_2f759873af2720c2203e200448011848
#
_entry.id   2f759873af2720c2203e200448011848
#
_cell.length_a   1.000
_cell.length_b   1.000
_cell.length_c   1.000
_cell.angle_alpha   90.00
_cell.angle_beta   90.00
_cell.angle_gamma   90.00
#
_symmetry.space_group_name_H-M   'P 1'
#
loop_
_entity.id
_entity.type
_entity.pdbx_description
1 polymer ?
#
loop_
_entity_poly.entity_id
_entity_poly.type
_entity_poly.pdbx_seq_one_letter_code
_entity_poly.pdbx_strand_id
1 'polypeptide(L)'
;MLVDKLSISKPQNMIRTITWIIILLTNANMLAFGQNTQQIELAQQYDDKGEIEKAKTIYDELAGKKKNIPVIHDRYFRLLINNGYLNEAKQYLSKTLRHYPDNILYQLDAGIVDLRQGDDVKAEEYFTRVFDQAKADIYKVRIVAGHLIKHELIERAVNMYLAGRQTSGDPSLYALELANVYRRLNKVDQMVLEYLAYANEDPSRISYVKNVLQNILTEDEDLDSMANLLLDRIQKDADNPLYSELLIWINLQQKNFYGAFMQARAVDRRQRTDGDEVMSVAQIALENQDYENALKMYDHVIERYPRTSNYVSARRYKIKAREELVKNQFPVQQEEIVKLIQDYQNFIDESKGSPIGPSAATLEAMRSQALLYAFYMDEKNKAITILQQVAGSPKASREIKAQSKLDMGDIYILMNEPWESTLLYAQVEKAHKEEPVGYEAKLRNANRSYYKGVFQIAQDHLDVLKEATTREIANDAMSLSLLIQNNTVLDTSGASMQA
;
A
#
# COMPACT_ATOMS: atom_id res chain seq x y z
N MET A 1 -25.06 -34.57 -98.00
CA MET A 1 -25.93 -34.42 -96.88
C MET A 1 -25.10 -34.08 -95.65
N LEU A 2 -25.20 -32.86 -95.34
CA LEU A 2 -24.42 -32.25 -94.27
C LEU A 2 -25.10 -32.51 -92.88
N VAL A 3 -24.37 -32.97 -91.88
CA VAL A 3 -24.74 -32.82 -90.45
C VAL A 3 -23.56 -32.33 -89.74
N ASP A 4 -23.76 -31.21 -89.16
CA ASP A 4 -22.77 -30.34 -88.51
C ASP A 4 -22.07 -30.95 -87.32
N LYS A 5 -20.75 -30.65 -87.25
CA LYS A 5 -19.91 -30.81 -86.06
C LYS A 5 -20.15 -29.63 -85.10
N LEU A 6 -20.89 -29.80 -84.09
CA LEU A 6 -20.83 -28.95 -82.86
C LEU A 6 -19.67 -29.49 -81.97
N SER A 7 -18.59 -28.77 -81.94
CA SER A 7 -17.45 -29.07 -81.07
C SER A 7 -17.78 -28.68 -79.64
N ILE A 8 -18.11 -29.65 -78.80
CA ILE A 8 -18.20 -29.47 -77.35
C ILE A 8 -16.79 -29.20 -76.81
N SER A 9 -16.53 -27.96 -76.39
CA SER A 9 -15.30 -27.61 -75.71
C SER A 9 -15.13 -28.48 -74.48
N LYS A 10 -13.98 -29.13 -74.34
CA LYS A 10 -13.69 -30.07 -73.27
C LYS A 10 -13.87 -29.44 -71.89
N PRO A 11 -14.55 -30.10 -70.94
CA PRO A 11 -14.84 -29.57 -69.59
C PRO A 11 -13.58 -29.18 -68.79
N GLN A 12 -12.43 -29.72 -69.15
CA GLN A 12 -11.14 -29.36 -68.53
C GLN A 12 -10.71 -27.89 -68.76
N ASN A 13 -11.04 -27.26 -69.87
CA ASN A 13 -10.69 -25.87 -70.12
C ASN A 13 -11.61 -24.91 -69.32
N MET A 14 -12.84 -25.29 -69.09
CA MET A 14 -13.78 -24.50 -68.27
C MET A 14 -13.39 -24.54 -66.79
N ILE A 15 -13.00 -25.67 -66.27
CA ILE A 15 -12.50 -25.82 -64.89
C ILE A 15 -11.18 -25.02 -64.69
N ARG A 16 -10.25 -25.09 -65.62
CA ARG A 16 -9.01 -24.29 -65.59
C ARG A 16 -9.30 -22.79 -65.59
N THR A 17 -10.23 -22.32 -66.42
CA THR A 17 -10.58 -20.90 -66.47
C THR A 17 -11.26 -20.44 -65.17
N ILE A 18 -12.13 -21.23 -64.57
CA ILE A 18 -12.77 -20.97 -63.27
C ILE A 18 -11.69 -20.95 -62.15
N THR A 19 -10.74 -21.88 -62.15
CA THR A 19 -9.66 -21.92 -61.16
C THR A 19 -8.76 -20.69 -61.25
N TRP A 20 -8.39 -20.27 -62.48
CA TRP A 20 -7.63 -19.03 -62.67
C TRP A 20 -8.38 -17.79 -62.25
N ILE A 21 -9.69 -17.70 -62.49
CA ILE A 21 -10.54 -16.58 -62.04
C ILE A 21 -10.62 -16.57 -60.50
N ILE A 22 -10.75 -17.72 -59.84
CA ILE A 22 -10.72 -17.81 -58.37
C ILE A 22 -9.36 -17.41 -57.79
N ILE A 23 -8.26 -17.86 -58.38
CA ILE A 23 -6.91 -17.47 -57.97
C ILE A 23 -6.67 -15.96 -58.17
N LEU A 24 -7.14 -15.38 -59.29
CA LEU A 24 -7.03 -13.95 -59.56
C LEU A 24 -7.88 -13.13 -58.56
N LEU A 25 -9.09 -13.57 -58.21
CA LEU A 25 -9.98 -12.95 -57.27
C LEU A 25 -9.42 -13.05 -55.81
N THR A 26 -8.81 -14.19 -55.46
CA THR A 26 -8.16 -14.34 -54.12
C THR A 26 -6.90 -13.49 -54.00
N ASN A 27 -6.06 -13.43 -55.04
CA ASN A 27 -4.86 -12.56 -55.06
C ASN A 27 -5.25 -11.06 -55.07
N ALA A 28 -6.26 -10.65 -55.81
CA ALA A 28 -6.77 -9.27 -55.80
C ALA A 28 -7.37 -8.87 -54.44
N ASN A 29 -8.02 -9.77 -53.75
CA ASN A 29 -8.47 -9.55 -52.38
C ASN A 29 -7.33 -9.48 -51.36
N MET A 30 -6.31 -10.34 -51.45
CA MET A 30 -5.10 -10.28 -50.61
C MET A 30 -4.31 -8.99 -50.82
N LEU A 31 -4.13 -8.54 -52.08
CA LEU A 31 -3.47 -7.25 -52.38
C LEU A 31 -4.28 -6.06 -51.83
N ALA A 32 -5.61 -6.08 -51.98
CA ALA A 32 -6.47 -5.03 -51.45
C ALA A 32 -6.53 -5.01 -49.91
N PHE A 33 -6.35 -6.14 -49.24
CA PHE A 33 -6.28 -6.23 -47.80
C PHE A 33 -4.94 -5.69 -47.28
N GLY A 34 -3.81 -6.07 -47.92
CA GLY A 34 -2.47 -5.57 -47.55
C GLY A 34 -2.36 -4.05 -47.72
N GLN A 35 -2.95 -3.50 -48.78
CA GLN A 35 -2.91 -2.08 -49.09
C GLN A 35 -3.72 -1.24 -48.09
N ASN A 36 -4.88 -1.75 -47.62
CA ASN A 36 -5.65 -1.05 -46.58
C ASN A 36 -4.91 -1.05 -45.24
N THR A 37 -4.26 -2.13 -44.84
CA THR A 37 -3.48 -2.20 -43.58
C THR A 37 -2.32 -1.20 -43.60
N GLN A 38 -1.57 -1.13 -44.71
CA GLN A 38 -0.47 -0.17 -44.86
C GLN A 38 -0.97 1.29 -44.80
N GLN A 39 -2.11 1.60 -45.41
CA GLN A 39 -2.70 2.94 -45.34
C GLN A 39 -3.14 3.30 -43.89
N ILE A 40 -3.71 2.33 -43.16
CA ILE A 40 -4.10 2.55 -41.75
C ILE A 40 -2.85 2.82 -40.91
N GLU A 41 -1.81 2.02 -41.05
CA GLU A 41 -0.53 2.20 -40.34
C GLU A 41 0.12 3.56 -40.69
N LEU A 42 0.09 3.96 -41.95
CA LEU A 42 0.62 5.25 -42.39
C LEU A 42 -0.17 6.43 -41.80
N ALA A 43 -1.51 6.33 -41.77
CA ALA A 43 -2.34 7.34 -41.14
C ALA A 43 -2.04 7.47 -39.65
N GLN A 44 -1.86 6.34 -38.96
CA GLN A 44 -1.47 6.31 -37.54
C GLN A 44 -0.08 6.93 -37.31
N GLN A 45 0.89 6.65 -38.17
CA GLN A 45 2.22 7.25 -38.06
C GLN A 45 2.20 8.77 -38.25
N TYR A 46 1.39 9.29 -39.18
CA TYR A 46 1.23 10.73 -39.32
C TYR A 46 0.51 11.36 -38.12
N ASP A 47 -0.53 10.71 -37.59
CA ASP A 47 -1.26 11.14 -36.38
C ASP A 47 -0.29 11.21 -35.19
N ASP A 48 0.49 10.13 -34.95
CA ASP A 48 1.46 10.05 -33.86
C ASP A 48 2.61 11.08 -33.99
N LYS A 49 2.93 11.53 -35.22
CA LYS A 49 3.90 12.61 -35.48
C LYS A 49 3.31 14.01 -35.42
N GLY A 50 2.00 14.15 -35.23
CA GLY A 50 1.31 15.43 -35.26
C GLY A 50 1.13 16.04 -36.68
N GLU A 51 1.33 15.23 -37.74
CA GLU A 51 1.10 15.63 -39.13
C GLU A 51 -0.39 15.52 -39.50
N ILE A 52 -1.23 16.32 -38.81
CA ILE A 52 -2.69 16.19 -38.76
C ILE A 52 -3.36 16.16 -40.12
N GLU A 53 -2.98 17.09 -41.04
CA GLU A 53 -3.59 17.20 -42.38
C GLU A 53 -3.30 15.94 -43.23
N LYS A 54 -2.11 15.35 -43.11
CA LYS A 54 -1.76 14.12 -43.86
C LYS A 54 -2.51 12.90 -43.28
N ALA A 55 -2.56 12.80 -41.96
CA ALA A 55 -3.32 11.73 -41.28
C ALA A 55 -4.80 11.84 -41.66
N LYS A 56 -5.38 13.05 -41.58
CA LYS A 56 -6.78 13.30 -41.90
C LYS A 56 -7.13 12.91 -43.35
N THR A 57 -6.30 13.30 -44.32
CA THR A 57 -6.50 12.96 -45.73
C THR A 57 -6.60 11.45 -45.94
N ILE A 58 -5.72 10.67 -45.32
CA ILE A 58 -5.73 9.22 -45.44
C ILE A 58 -6.94 8.63 -44.71
N TYR A 59 -7.27 9.14 -43.53
CA TYR A 59 -8.46 8.67 -42.80
C TYR A 59 -9.77 9.00 -43.54
N ASP A 60 -9.86 10.15 -44.25
CA ASP A 60 -11.02 10.50 -45.09
C ASP A 60 -11.23 9.48 -46.21
N GLU A 61 -10.16 9.06 -46.89
CA GLU A 61 -10.20 8.01 -47.91
C GLU A 61 -10.61 6.65 -47.34
N LEU A 62 -10.01 6.27 -46.19
CA LEU A 62 -10.30 5.01 -45.53
C LEU A 62 -11.75 4.94 -45.02
N ALA A 63 -12.29 6.05 -44.52
CA ALA A 63 -13.67 6.17 -44.00
C ALA A 63 -14.75 5.98 -45.12
N GLY A 64 -14.35 6.13 -46.39
CA GLY A 64 -15.22 5.83 -47.52
C GLY A 64 -15.62 4.35 -47.63
N LYS A 65 -14.89 3.45 -46.96
CA LYS A 65 -15.15 1.99 -47.01
C LYS A 65 -15.70 1.50 -45.66
N LYS A 66 -16.95 0.97 -45.66
CA LYS A 66 -17.64 0.48 -44.45
C LYS A 66 -16.74 -0.42 -43.57
N LYS A 67 -15.99 -1.35 -44.16
CA LYS A 67 -15.16 -2.32 -43.45
C LYS A 67 -14.01 -1.69 -42.65
N ASN A 68 -13.56 -0.49 -43.00
CA ASN A 68 -12.47 0.20 -42.35
C ASN A 68 -12.93 0.98 -41.11
N ILE A 69 -14.19 1.38 -41.08
CA ILE A 69 -14.75 2.23 -40.01
C ILE A 69 -14.43 1.68 -38.62
N PRO A 70 -14.70 0.41 -38.26
CA PRO A 70 -14.41 -0.09 -36.91
C PRO A 70 -12.93 -0.04 -36.51
N VAL A 71 -12.03 -0.06 -37.47
CA VAL A 71 -10.58 -0.08 -37.21
C VAL A 71 -10.02 1.33 -37.04
N ILE A 72 -10.54 2.28 -37.82
CA ILE A 72 -9.99 3.67 -37.82
C ILE A 72 -10.75 4.59 -36.87
N HIS A 73 -11.97 4.25 -36.48
CA HIS A 73 -12.93 5.17 -35.85
C HIS A 73 -12.35 5.90 -34.64
N ASP A 74 -11.79 5.17 -33.68
CA ASP A 74 -11.29 5.75 -32.43
C ASP A 74 -10.21 6.83 -32.64
N ARG A 75 -9.24 6.57 -33.53
CA ARG A 75 -8.17 7.52 -33.84
C ARG A 75 -8.66 8.64 -34.71
N TYR A 76 -9.41 8.32 -35.74
CA TYR A 76 -9.91 9.33 -36.69
C TYR A 76 -10.90 10.29 -36.04
N PHE A 77 -11.84 9.77 -35.25
CA PHE A 77 -12.79 10.60 -34.52
C PHE A 77 -12.08 11.52 -33.51
N ARG A 78 -11.12 10.99 -32.74
CA ARG A 78 -10.31 11.77 -31.81
C ARG A 78 -9.50 12.85 -32.53
N LEU A 79 -8.89 12.53 -33.67
CA LEU A 79 -8.19 13.50 -34.48
C LEU A 79 -9.12 14.65 -34.90
N LEU A 80 -10.30 14.35 -35.39
CA LEU A 80 -11.27 15.36 -35.84
C LEU A 80 -11.72 16.28 -34.69
N ILE A 81 -12.10 15.71 -33.55
CA ILE A 81 -12.64 16.52 -32.43
C ILE A 81 -11.54 17.34 -31.72
N ASN A 82 -10.32 16.79 -31.59
CA ASN A 82 -9.24 17.48 -30.89
C ASN A 82 -8.64 18.65 -31.71
N ASN A 83 -8.78 18.58 -33.04
CA ASN A 83 -8.29 19.65 -33.94
C ASN A 83 -9.42 20.58 -34.44
N GLY A 84 -10.63 20.46 -33.86
CA GLY A 84 -11.74 21.39 -34.15
C GLY A 84 -12.49 21.11 -35.46
N TYR A 85 -12.24 19.98 -36.14
CA TYR A 85 -12.96 19.61 -37.39
C TYR A 85 -14.36 19.07 -37.07
N LEU A 86 -15.17 19.83 -36.32
CA LEU A 86 -16.46 19.37 -35.82
C LEU A 86 -17.48 19.10 -36.91
N ASN A 87 -17.47 19.90 -38.01
CA ASN A 87 -18.37 19.67 -39.13
C ASN A 87 -18.04 18.39 -39.90
N GLU A 88 -16.77 18.11 -40.09
CA GLU A 88 -16.27 16.88 -40.71
C GLU A 88 -16.58 15.66 -39.82
N ALA A 89 -16.39 15.79 -38.50
CA ALA A 89 -16.77 14.78 -37.53
C ALA A 89 -18.26 14.43 -37.61
N LYS A 90 -19.12 15.45 -37.71
CA LYS A 90 -20.57 15.27 -37.86
C LYS A 90 -20.94 14.56 -39.16
N GLN A 91 -20.33 14.95 -40.30
CA GLN A 91 -20.50 14.27 -41.57
C GLN A 91 -20.03 12.82 -41.54
N TYR A 92 -18.88 12.57 -40.97
CA TYR A 92 -18.32 11.24 -40.80
C TYR A 92 -19.26 10.34 -39.95
N LEU A 93 -19.70 10.83 -38.80
CA LEU A 93 -20.61 10.10 -37.93
C LEU A 93 -21.99 9.86 -38.56
N SER A 94 -22.51 10.83 -39.30
CA SER A 94 -23.74 10.63 -40.04
C SER A 94 -23.66 9.48 -41.07
N LYS A 95 -22.53 9.32 -41.77
CA LYS A 95 -22.26 8.18 -42.66
C LYS A 95 -22.05 6.88 -41.86
N THR A 96 -21.29 6.97 -40.75
CA THR A 96 -21.00 5.82 -39.87
C THR A 96 -22.29 5.22 -39.29
N LEU A 97 -23.16 6.06 -38.77
CA LEU A 97 -24.45 5.63 -38.19
C LEU A 97 -25.45 5.03 -39.25
N ARG A 98 -25.33 5.42 -40.52
CA ARG A 98 -26.09 4.72 -41.58
C ARG A 98 -25.62 3.28 -41.78
N HIS A 99 -24.35 3.00 -41.52
CA HIS A 99 -23.79 1.65 -41.64
C HIS A 99 -23.90 0.82 -40.36
N TYR A 100 -23.91 1.47 -39.22
CA TYR A 100 -23.91 0.88 -37.88
C TYR A 100 -24.88 1.61 -36.95
N PRO A 101 -26.20 1.57 -37.24
CA PRO A 101 -27.23 2.35 -36.52
C PRO A 101 -27.34 1.97 -35.04
N ASP A 102 -27.09 0.70 -34.70
CA ASP A 102 -27.25 0.16 -33.35
C ASP A 102 -25.94 0.24 -32.50
N ASN A 103 -24.88 0.80 -33.04
CA ASN A 103 -23.64 0.96 -32.30
C ASN A 103 -23.75 2.12 -31.31
N ILE A 104 -23.84 1.77 -30.02
CA ILE A 104 -24.03 2.74 -28.92
C ILE A 104 -22.88 3.74 -28.77
N LEU A 105 -21.63 3.35 -29.10
CA LEU A 105 -20.49 4.27 -29.03
C LEU A 105 -20.53 5.30 -30.15
N TYR A 106 -20.91 4.92 -31.37
CA TYR A 106 -21.06 5.87 -32.47
C TYR A 106 -22.23 6.84 -32.24
N GLN A 107 -23.30 6.39 -31.59
CA GLN A 107 -24.42 7.27 -31.16
C GLN A 107 -23.89 8.24 -30.06
N LEU A 108 -23.06 7.76 -29.11
CA LEU A 108 -22.47 8.58 -28.07
C LEU A 108 -21.57 9.64 -28.66
N ASP A 109 -20.74 9.27 -29.65
CA ASP A 109 -19.85 10.20 -30.37
C ASP A 109 -20.61 11.29 -31.13
N ALA A 110 -21.79 10.95 -31.71
CA ALA A 110 -22.64 11.97 -32.32
C ALA A 110 -23.12 12.99 -31.28
N GLY A 111 -23.53 12.52 -30.09
CA GLY A 111 -23.89 13.42 -29.00
C GLY A 111 -22.71 14.28 -28.53
N ILE A 112 -21.49 13.73 -28.50
CA ILE A 112 -20.27 14.48 -28.15
C ILE A 112 -19.98 15.60 -29.16
N VAL A 113 -20.17 15.33 -30.47
CA VAL A 113 -19.97 16.36 -31.50
C VAL A 113 -21.01 17.45 -31.39
N ASP A 114 -22.32 17.08 -31.23
CA ASP A 114 -23.36 18.07 -31.05
C ASP A 114 -23.15 18.94 -29.82
N LEU A 115 -22.73 18.35 -28.70
CA LEU A 115 -22.37 19.09 -27.48
C LEU A 115 -21.23 20.08 -27.73
N ARG A 116 -20.16 19.65 -28.43
CA ARG A 116 -19.01 20.53 -28.77
C ARG A 116 -19.38 21.64 -29.79
N GLN A 117 -20.44 21.44 -30.57
CA GLN A 117 -20.99 22.47 -31.47
C GLN A 117 -21.96 23.43 -30.75
N GLY A 118 -22.30 23.21 -29.48
CA GLY A 118 -23.26 23.97 -28.70
C GLY A 118 -24.72 23.61 -28.97
N ASP A 119 -25.00 22.46 -29.62
CA ASP A 119 -26.35 21.93 -29.81
C ASP A 119 -26.69 20.97 -28.65
N ASP A 120 -26.90 21.55 -27.48
CA ASP A 120 -27.12 20.79 -26.23
C ASP A 120 -28.38 19.92 -26.33
N VAL A 121 -29.42 20.38 -27.07
CA VAL A 121 -30.69 19.65 -27.20
C VAL A 121 -30.47 18.34 -27.93
N LYS A 122 -29.79 18.36 -29.07
CA LYS A 122 -29.51 17.14 -29.83
C LYS A 122 -28.49 16.23 -29.09
N ALA A 123 -27.52 16.82 -28.43
CA ALA A 123 -26.57 16.07 -27.60
C ALA A 123 -27.33 15.27 -26.53
N GLU A 124 -28.25 15.88 -25.79
CA GLU A 124 -29.07 15.21 -24.78
C GLU A 124 -29.97 14.12 -25.33
N GLU A 125 -30.51 14.28 -26.54
CA GLU A 125 -31.26 13.22 -27.19
C GLU A 125 -30.41 11.96 -27.42
N TYR A 126 -29.15 12.12 -27.86
CA TYR A 126 -28.22 11.02 -28.02
C TYR A 126 -27.83 10.40 -26.68
N PHE A 127 -27.46 11.18 -25.70
CA PHE A 127 -27.05 10.67 -24.39
C PHE A 127 -28.19 9.92 -23.70
N THR A 128 -29.39 10.47 -23.68
CA THR A 128 -30.55 9.81 -23.08
C THR A 128 -30.84 8.47 -23.77
N ARG A 129 -30.82 8.44 -25.10
CA ARG A 129 -31.03 7.19 -25.85
C ARG A 129 -30.00 6.13 -25.53
N VAL A 130 -28.71 6.50 -25.50
CA VAL A 130 -27.61 5.60 -25.17
C VAL A 130 -27.71 5.11 -23.74
N PHE A 131 -28.05 5.99 -22.78
CA PHE A 131 -28.24 5.61 -21.39
C PHE A 131 -29.37 4.63 -21.19
N ASP A 132 -30.51 4.86 -21.84
CA ASP A 132 -31.64 3.94 -21.77
C ASP A 132 -31.32 2.56 -22.37
N GLN A 133 -30.50 2.50 -23.41
CA GLN A 133 -30.08 1.23 -24.02
C GLN A 133 -29.00 0.50 -23.18
N ALA A 134 -28.25 1.22 -22.38
CA ALA A 134 -27.10 0.68 -21.64
C ALA A 134 -27.42 0.33 -20.17
N LYS A 135 -28.29 1.10 -19.49
CA LYS A 135 -28.49 1.07 -18.03
C LYS A 135 -28.83 -0.29 -17.43
N ALA A 136 -29.45 -1.18 -18.20
CA ALA A 136 -29.80 -2.53 -17.74
C ALA A 136 -28.70 -3.58 -17.94
N ASP A 137 -27.62 -3.22 -18.59
CA ASP A 137 -26.49 -4.13 -18.89
C ASP A 137 -25.19 -3.62 -18.24
N ILE A 138 -24.70 -4.38 -17.26
CA ILE A 138 -23.52 -4.03 -16.46
C ILE A 138 -22.28 -3.74 -17.33
N TYR A 139 -22.08 -4.49 -18.40
CA TYR A 139 -20.94 -4.30 -19.31
C TYR A 139 -21.11 -3.06 -20.17
N LYS A 140 -22.33 -2.82 -20.70
CA LYS A 140 -22.60 -1.61 -21.49
C LYS A 140 -22.45 -0.34 -20.67
N VAL A 141 -22.90 -0.33 -19.41
CA VAL A 141 -22.68 0.79 -18.50
C VAL A 141 -21.19 1.13 -18.37
N ARG A 142 -20.32 0.12 -18.13
CA ARG A 142 -18.88 0.34 -18.04
C ARG A 142 -18.26 0.84 -19.33
N ILE A 143 -18.70 0.31 -20.47
CA ILE A 143 -18.22 0.73 -21.80
C ILE A 143 -18.61 2.19 -22.06
N VAL A 144 -19.87 2.56 -21.84
CA VAL A 144 -20.39 3.92 -22.08
C VAL A 144 -19.71 4.91 -21.11
N ALA A 145 -19.68 4.60 -19.82
CA ALA A 145 -19.03 5.45 -18.83
C ALA A 145 -17.52 5.61 -19.11
N GLY A 146 -16.81 4.54 -19.46
CA GLY A 146 -15.41 4.59 -19.85
C GLY A 146 -15.17 5.46 -21.07
N HIS A 147 -16.06 5.41 -22.07
CA HIS A 147 -15.99 6.26 -23.25
C HIS A 147 -16.23 7.75 -22.91
N LEU A 148 -17.20 8.05 -22.05
CA LEU A 148 -17.46 9.41 -21.56
C LEU A 148 -16.23 9.97 -20.79
N ILE A 149 -15.60 9.14 -19.94
CA ILE A 149 -14.39 9.51 -19.22
C ILE A 149 -13.23 9.83 -20.16
N LYS A 150 -13.08 9.03 -21.23
CA LYS A 150 -12.06 9.26 -22.26
C LYS A 150 -12.24 10.61 -22.98
N HIS A 151 -13.47 11.08 -23.12
CA HIS A 151 -13.81 12.37 -23.73
C HIS A 151 -14.03 13.52 -22.72
N GLU A 152 -13.57 13.33 -21.47
CA GLU A 152 -13.63 14.32 -20.38
C GLU A 152 -15.04 14.70 -19.92
N LEU A 153 -16.04 13.91 -20.28
CA LEU A 153 -17.42 14.06 -19.83
C LEU A 153 -17.67 13.32 -18.50
N ILE A 154 -16.86 13.67 -17.50
CA ILE A 154 -16.73 12.93 -16.24
C ILE A 154 -18.07 12.88 -15.47
N GLU A 155 -18.80 14.00 -15.41
CA GLU A 155 -20.09 14.03 -14.70
C GLU A 155 -21.15 13.18 -15.38
N ARG A 156 -21.14 13.07 -16.71
CA ARG A 156 -22.04 12.17 -17.45
C ARG A 156 -21.69 10.71 -17.20
N ALA A 157 -20.41 10.39 -17.02
CA ALA A 157 -20.00 9.05 -16.63
C ALA A 157 -20.53 8.68 -15.24
N VAL A 158 -20.51 9.62 -14.27
CA VAL A 158 -21.16 9.42 -12.97
C VAL A 158 -22.64 9.11 -13.15
N ASN A 159 -23.35 9.91 -13.95
CA ASN A 159 -24.79 9.71 -14.19
C ASN A 159 -25.07 8.35 -14.82
N MET A 160 -24.21 7.87 -15.73
CA MET A 160 -24.33 6.54 -16.33
C MET A 160 -24.17 5.42 -15.30
N TYR A 161 -23.15 5.49 -14.43
CA TYR A 161 -22.98 4.53 -13.36
C TYR A 161 -24.15 4.54 -12.37
N LEU A 162 -24.62 5.73 -11.97
CA LEU A 162 -25.77 5.85 -11.06
C LEU A 162 -27.06 5.32 -11.68
N ALA A 163 -27.31 5.56 -12.97
CA ALA A 163 -28.46 5.01 -13.67
C ALA A 163 -28.41 3.47 -13.73
N GLY A 164 -27.24 2.90 -14.00
CA GLY A 164 -27.03 1.45 -13.98
C GLY A 164 -27.23 0.87 -12.58
N ARG A 165 -26.71 1.51 -11.54
CA ARG A 165 -26.90 1.15 -10.12
C ARG A 165 -28.39 1.15 -9.74
N GLN A 166 -29.09 2.22 -10.08
CA GLN A 166 -30.51 2.34 -9.79
C GLN A 166 -31.34 1.24 -10.49
N THR A 167 -30.99 0.92 -11.74
CA THR A 167 -31.69 -0.10 -12.51
C THR A 167 -31.44 -1.51 -11.96
N SER A 168 -30.22 -1.79 -11.46
CA SER A 168 -29.91 -3.09 -10.87
C SER A 168 -30.48 -3.28 -9.45
N GLY A 169 -30.75 -2.21 -8.72
CA GLY A 169 -31.14 -2.24 -7.31
C GLY A 169 -30.02 -2.58 -6.33
N ASP A 170 -28.78 -2.75 -6.79
CA ASP A 170 -27.61 -3.01 -5.95
C ASP A 170 -26.91 -1.69 -5.59
N PRO A 171 -26.91 -1.25 -4.32
CA PRO A 171 -26.33 0.02 -3.90
C PRO A 171 -24.82 0.07 -3.99
N SER A 172 -24.12 -1.08 -4.03
CA SER A 172 -22.66 -1.17 -4.10
C SER A 172 -22.13 -1.29 -5.53
N LEU A 173 -23.01 -1.55 -6.49
CA LEU A 173 -22.61 -1.72 -7.89
C LEU A 173 -21.88 -0.46 -8.40
N TYR A 174 -20.73 -0.66 -9.03
CA TYR A 174 -19.80 0.39 -9.51
C TYR A 174 -19.18 1.27 -8.42
N ALA A 175 -19.15 0.83 -7.17
CA ALA A 175 -18.62 1.63 -6.07
C ALA A 175 -17.15 2.03 -6.31
N LEU A 176 -16.31 1.12 -6.76
CA LEU A 176 -14.91 1.42 -7.05
C LEU A 176 -14.76 2.37 -8.25
N GLU A 177 -15.53 2.15 -9.31
CA GLU A 177 -15.53 3.02 -10.49
C GLU A 177 -15.98 4.44 -10.12
N LEU A 178 -17.07 4.58 -9.36
CA LEU A 178 -17.58 5.87 -8.88
C LEU A 178 -16.60 6.55 -7.94
N ALA A 179 -15.98 5.83 -6.99
CA ALA A 179 -14.95 6.39 -6.13
C ALA A 179 -13.81 7.01 -6.94
N ASN A 180 -13.32 6.30 -7.96
CA ASN A 180 -12.26 6.79 -8.84
C ASN A 180 -12.68 8.02 -9.66
N VAL A 181 -13.93 8.07 -10.11
CA VAL A 181 -14.46 9.22 -10.85
C VAL A 181 -14.68 10.42 -9.94
N TYR A 182 -15.22 10.25 -8.74
CA TYR A 182 -15.37 11.31 -7.75
C TYR A 182 -14.02 11.87 -7.29
N ARG A 183 -12.97 11.02 -7.18
CA ARG A 183 -11.60 11.48 -6.95
C ARG A 183 -11.12 12.46 -8.03
N ARG A 184 -11.37 12.15 -9.31
CA ARG A 184 -11.02 13.05 -10.42
C ARG A 184 -11.79 14.36 -10.41
N LEU A 185 -13.00 14.36 -9.86
CA LEU A 185 -13.84 15.56 -9.68
C LEU A 185 -13.53 16.32 -8.38
N ASN A 186 -12.58 15.85 -7.58
CA ASN A 186 -12.27 16.37 -6.24
C ASN A 186 -13.50 16.40 -5.30
N LYS A 187 -14.41 15.42 -5.46
CA LYS A 187 -15.60 15.27 -4.62
C LYS A 187 -15.31 14.27 -3.51
N VAL A 188 -14.59 14.72 -2.47
CA VAL A 188 -14.01 13.87 -1.41
C VAL A 188 -15.09 13.07 -0.66
N ASP A 189 -16.18 13.71 -0.23
CA ASP A 189 -17.24 13.05 0.53
C ASP A 189 -17.89 11.90 -0.26
N GLN A 190 -18.23 12.14 -1.52
CA GLN A 190 -18.82 11.12 -2.40
C GLN A 190 -17.82 9.99 -2.66
N MET A 191 -16.55 10.33 -2.88
CA MET A 191 -15.47 9.35 -3.05
C MET A 191 -15.35 8.43 -1.83
N VAL A 192 -15.33 8.99 -0.63
CA VAL A 192 -15.24 8.23 0.64
C VAL A 192 -16.46 7.30 0.79
N LEU A 193 -17.67 7.81 0.54
CA LEU A 193 -18.88 7.00 0.62
C LEU A 193 -18.85 5.79 -0.33
N GLU A 194 -18.32 5.95 -1.53
CA GLU A 194 -18.18 4.87 -2.49
C GLU A 194 -17.08 3.86 -2.08
N TYR A 195 -15.95 4.32 -1.52
CA TYR A 195 -14.95 3.40 -0.95
C TYR A 195 -15.49 2.63 0.25
N LEU A 196 -16.33 3.24 1.09
CA LEU A 196 -17.03 2.54 2.18
C LEU A 196 -17.97 1.46 1.63
N ALA A 197 -18.76 1.79 0.60
CA ALA A 197 -19.63 0.82 -0.05
C ALA A 197 -18.85 -0.35 -0.65
N TYR A 198 -17.72 -0.06 -1.30
CA TYR A 198 -16.81 -1.07 -1.87
C TYR A 198 -16.20 -2.01 -0.83
N ALA A 199 -15.77 -1.47 0.31
CA ALA A 199 -15.21 -2.28 1.40
C ALA A 199 -16.30 -3.03 2.18
N ASN A 200 -17.52 -2.48 2.26
CA ASN A 200 -18.62 -3.11 2.97
C ASN A 200 -19.15 -4.36 2.23
N GLU A 201 -19.02 -4.42 0.90
CA GLU A 201 -19.34 -5.59 0.11
C GLU A 201 -18.38 -6.77 0.40
N ASP A 202 -17.10 -6.46 0.63
CA ASP A 202 -16.06 -7.45 0.93
C ASP A 202 -15.04 -6.83 1.90
N PRO A 203 -15.09 -7.22 3.19
CA PRO A 203 -14.19 -6.68 4.23
C PRO A 203 -12.70 -6.87 3.94
N SER A 204 -12.30 -7.85 3.12
CA SER A 204 -10.89 -8.04 2.75
C SER A 204 -10.31 -6.85 1.97
N ARG A 205 -11.16 -6.00 1.40
CA ARG A 205 -10.79 -4.81 0.63
C ARG A 205 -10.40 -3.60 1.50
N ILE A 206 -10.59 -3.68 2.83
CA ILE A 206 -10.34 -2.55 3.74
C ILE A 206 -8.90 -2.05 3.67
N SER A 207 -7.93 -2.96 3.54
CA SER A 207 -6.51 -2.59 3.42
C SER A 207 -6.23 -1.76 2.18
N TYR A 208 -6.85 -2.11 1.05
CA TYR A 208 -6.78 -1.30 -0.17
C TYR A 208 -7.38 0.09 0.04
N VAL A 209 -8.57 0.16 0.66
CA VAL A 209 -9.25 1.44 0.94
C VAL A 209 -8.41 2.33 1.86
N LYS A 210 -7.85 1.78 2.95
CA LYS A 210 -6.94 2.52 3.85
C LYS A 210 -5.73 3.09 3.09
N ASN A 211 -5.08 2.29 2.23
CA ASN A 211 -3.93 2.74 1.45
C ASN A 211 -4.30 3.86 0.47
N VAL A 212 -5.45 3.79 -0.17
CA VAL A 212 -5.91 4.84 -1.08
C VAL A 212 -6.24 6.12 -0.31
N LEU A 213 -7.00 6.01 0.79
CA LEU A 213 -7.40 7.15 1.62
C LEU A 213 -6.19 7.84 2.25
N GLN A 214 -5.18 7.09 2.70
CA GLN A 214 -3.93 7.64 3.25
C GLN A 214 -3.18 8.54 2.26
N ASN A 215 -3.28 8.27 0.96
CA ASN A 215 -2.64 9.06 -0.08
C ASN A 215 -3.48 10.27 -0.54
N ILE A 216 -4.75 10.32 -0.17
CA ILE A 216 -5.69 11.36 -0.62
C ILE A 216 -6.04 12.31 0.52
N LEU A 217 -6.33 11.78 1.72
CA LEU A 217 -6.68 12.55 2.91
C LEU A 217 -5.39 12.97 3.62
N THR A 218 -4.76 14.03 3.13
CA THR A 218 -3.47 14.52 3.65
C THR A 218 -3.65 15.68 4.63
N GLU A 219 -4.76 16.39 4.54
CA GLU A 219 -5.07 17.53 5.40
C GLU A 219 -5.90 17.08 6.62
N ASP A 220 -5.69 17.73 7.76
CA ASP A 220 -6.42 17.41 9.00
C ASP A 220 -7.93 17.59 8.83
N GLU A 221 -8.37 18.57 8.04
CA GLU A 221 -9.78 18.87 7.76
C GLU A 221 -10.47 17.71 7.01
N ASP A 222 -9.78 17.06 6.09
CA ASP A 222 -10.30 15.88 5.36
C ASP A 222 -10.46 14.69 6.31
N LEU A 223 -9.47 14.49 7.21
CA LEU A 223 -9.51 13.43 8.22
C LEU A 223 -10.65 13.65 9.21
N ASP A 224 -10.87 14.90 9.64
CA ASP A 224 -11.98 15.29 10.53
C ASP A 224 -13.33 15.08 9.84
N SER A 225 -13.46 15.46 8.59
CA SER A 225 -14.68 15.25 7.80
C SER A 225 -15.01 13.76 7.68
N MET A 226 -14.01 12.93 7.40
CA MET A 226 -14.18 11.48 7.34
C MET A 226 -14.52 10.89 8.71
N ALA A 227 -13.89 11.35 9.79
CA ALA A 227 -14.21 10.90 11.15
C ALA A 227 -15.67 11.19 11.51
N ASN A 228 -16.16 12.39 11.19
CA ASN A 228 -17.56 12.78 11.42
C ASN A 228 -18.52 11.92 10.59
N LEU A 229 -18.22 11.65 9.33
CA LEU A 229 -19.01 10.78 8.48
C LEU A 229 -19.08 9.35 9.03
N LEU A 230 -17.95 8.81 9.50
CA LEU A 230 -17.91 7.48 10.13
C LEU A 230 -18.70 7.43 11.42
N LEU A 231 -18.66 8.49 12.26
CA LEU A 231 -19.48 8.59 13.45
C LEU A 231 -20.98 8.57 13.12
N ASP A 232 -21.42 9.31 12.10
CA ASP A 232 -22.81 9.25 11.62
C ASP A 232 -23.20 7.84 11.14
N ARG A 233 -22.29 7.14 10.44
CA ARG A 233 -22.53 5.76 10.01
C ARG A 233 -22.61 4.78 11.18
N ILE A 234 -21.73 4.90 12.18
CA ILE A 234 -21.76 4.08 13.40
C ILE A 234 -23.05 4.30 14.18
N GLN A 235 -23.59 5.54 14.22
CA GLN A 235 -24.88 5.80 14.86
C GLN A 235 -26.06 5.10 14.16
N LYS A 236 -26.01 4.98 12.85
CA LYS A 236 -27.06 4.34 12.03
C LYS A 236 -26.92 2.82 11.98
N ASP A 237 -25.69 2.32 12.00
CA ASP A 237 -25.36 0.90 11.90
C ASP A 237 -24.14 0.61 12.81
N ALA A 238 -24.44 0.46 14.11
CA ALA A 238 -23.40 0.27 15.13
C ALA A 238 -22.73 -1.11 15.06
N ASP A 239 -23.36 -2.09 14.45
CA ASP A 239 -22.86 -3.46 14.38
C ASP A 239 -21.91 -3.69 13.20
N ASN A 240 -21.82 -2.75 12.27
CA ASN A 240 -20.90 -2.82 11.15
C ASN A 240 -19.45 -2.58 11.62
N PRO A 241 -18.58 -3.59 11.56
CA PRO A 241 -17.22 -3.49 12.07
C PRO A 241 -16.36 -2.53 11.26
N LEU A 242 -16.64 -2.40 9.95
CA LEU A 242 -15.87 -1.57 9.02
C LEU A 242 -15.77 -0.11 9.47
N TYR A 243 -16.89 0.48 9.90
CA TYR A 243 -16.92 1.89 10.27
C TYR A 243 -16.10 2.16 11.53
N SER A 244 -16.18 1.27 12.52
CA SER A 244 -15.40 1.37 13.76
C SER A 244 -13.91 1.17 13.49
N GLU A 245 -13.54 0.19 12.67
CA GLU A 245 -12.15 -0.07 12.28
C GLU A 245 -11.53 1.12 11.53
N LEU A 246 -12.26 1.72 10.61
CA LEU A 246 -11.80 2.92 9.90
C LEU A 246 -11.71 4.13 10.82
N LEU A 247 -12.63 4.29 11.77
CA LEU A 247 -12.56 5.40 12.72
C LEU A 247 -11.38 5.26 13.70
N ILE A 248 -11.05 4.04 14.13
CA ILE A 248 -9.81 3.79 14.90
C ILE A 248 -8.61 4.18 14.04
N TRP A 249 -8.57 3.73 12.78
CA TRP A 249 -7.48 4.04 11.86
C TRP A 249 -7.31 5.55 11.63
N ILE A 250 -8.39 6.31 11.40
CA ILE A 250 -8.34 7.79 11.26
C ILE A 250 -7.77 8.44 12.52
N ASN A 251 -8.28 8.08 13.70
CA ASN A 251 -7.75 8.62 14.95
C ASN A 251 -6.25 8.34 15.12
N LEU A 252 -5.77 7.17 14.68
CA LEU A 252 -4.35 6.83 14.71
C LEU A 252 -3.54 7.68 13.72
N GLN A 253 -4.06 7.96 12.49
CA GLN A 253 -3.40 8.86 11.54
C GLN A 253 -3.24 10.27 12.13
N GLN A 254 -4.24 10.77 12.84
CA GLN A 254 -4.24 12.06 13.53
C GLN A 254 -3.43 12.05 14.84
N LYS A 255 -2.84 10.93 15.24
CA LYS A 255 -2.21 10.73 16.55
C LYS A 255 -3.16 11.01 17.73
N ASN A 256 -4.47 10.89 17.50
CA ASN A 256 -5.50 11.00 18.52
C ASN A 256 -5.68 9.63 19.22
N PHE A 257 -4.67 9.23 20.01
CA PHE A 257 -4.68 7.91 20.66
C PHE A 257 -5.82 7.74 21.65
N TYR A 258 -6.27 8.83 22.28
CA TYR A 258 -7.42 8.77 23.16
C TYR A 258 -8.73 8.51 22.40
N GLY A 259 -8.93 9.15 21.26
CA GLY A 259 -10.06 8.90 20.37
C GLY A 259 -10.07 7.45 19.87
N ALA A 260 -8.92 6.95 19.41
CA ALA A 260 -8.75 5.55 19.00
C ALA A 260 -9.08 4.58 20.16
N PHE A 261 -8.62 4.86 21.38
CA PHE A 261 -8.94 4.09 22.57
C PHE A 261 -10.44 4.02 22.86
N MET A 262 -11.15 5.14 22.77
CA MET A 262 -12.60 5.16 23.02
C MET A 262 -13.36 4.28 22.04
N GLN A 263 -12.94 4.25 20.76
CA GLN A 263 -13.53 3.39 19.75
C GLN A 263 -13.14 1.92 19.95
N ALA A 264 -11.87 1.63 20.23
CA ALA A 264 -11.39 0.26 20.50
C ALA A 264 -12.16 -0.38 21.67
N ARG A 265 -12.38 0.37 22.76
CA ARG A 265 -13.21 -0.09 23.88
C ARG A 265 -14.65 -0.43 23.47
N ALA A 266 -15.21 0.36 22.57
CA ALA A 266 -16.56 0.11 22.08
C ALA A 266 -16.62 -1.15 21.21
N VAL A 267 -15.59 -1.40 20.40
CA VAL A 267 -15.43 -2.61 19.59
C VAL A 267 -15.26 -3.84 20.49
N ASP A 268 -14.30 -3.83 21.43
CA ASP A 268 -14.05 -4.94 22.35
C ASP A 268 -15.32 -5.34 23.11
N ARG A 269 -16.12 -4.36 23.56
CA ARG A 269 -17.36 -4.61 24.27
C ARG A 269 -18.43 -5.25 23.39
N ARG A 270 -18.55 -4.81 22.10
CA ARG A 270 -19.55 -5.33 21.17
C ARG A 270 -19.17 -6.71 20.65
N GLN A 271 -17.92 -6.87 20.24
CA GLN A 271 -17.43 -8.12 19.62
C GLN A 271 -16.90 -9.15 20.61
N ARG A 272 -16.76 -8.77 21.91
CA ARG A 272 -16.23 -9.60 22.98
C ARG A 272 -14.83 -10.13 22.69
N THR A 273 -13.95 -9.26 22.24
CA THR A 273 -12.57 -9.58 21.84
C THR A 273 -11.57 -9.54 23.01
N ASP A 274 -12.07 -9.53 24.25
CA ASP A 274 -11.24 -9.62 25.47
C ASP A 274 -10.12 -8.57 25.58
N GLY A 275 -10.33 -7.41 24.93
CA GLY A 275 -9.39 -6.28 24.95
C GLY A 275 -8.35 -6.26 23.84
N ASP A 276 -8.50 -7.10 22.80
CA ASP A 276 -7.53 -7.19 21.70
C ASP A 276 -7.38 -5.84 20.95
N GLU A 277 -8.49 -5.17 20.68
CA GLU A 277 -8.46 -3.88 19.98
C GLU A 277 -7.79 -2.80 20.82
N VAL A 278 -8.10 -2.75 22.12
CA VAL A 278 -7.44 -1.81 23.05
C VAL A 278 -5.96 -2.10 23.15
N MET A 279 -5.54 -3.38 23.21
CA MET A 279 -4.12 -3.76 23.22
C MET A 279 -3.40 -3.32 21.95
N SER A 280 -4.02 -3.46 20.79
CA SER A 280 -3.46 -3.02 19.51
C SER A 280 -3.22 -1.51 19.48
N VAL A 281 -4.21 -0.72 19.91
CA VAL A 281 -4.09 0.75 19.98
C VAL A 281 -3.05 1.16 21.02
N ALA A 282 -3.00 0.49 22.18
CA ALA A 282 -2.02 0.75 23.24
C ALA A 282 -0.57 0.51 22.78
N GLN A 283 -0.35 -0.53 21.99
CA GLN A 283 0.96 -0.82 21.42
C GLN A 283 1.40 0.30 20.45
N ILE A 284 0.50 0.76 19.58
CA ILE A 284 0.78 1.86 18.65
C ILE A 284 1.05 3.17 19.41
N ALA A 285 0.29 3.46 20.47
CA ALA A 285 0.54 4.62 21.31
C ALA A 285 1.93 4.56 21.98
N LEU A 286 2.32 3.40 22.49
CA LEU A 286 3.63 3.16 23.10
C LEU A 286 4.76 3.38 22.07
N GLU A 287 4.62 2.87 20.85
CA GLU A 287 5.59 3.02 19.76
C GLU A 287 5.71 4.48 19.29
N ASN A 288 4.61 5.24 19.38
CA ASN A 288 4.59 6.67 19.09
C ASN A 288 4.95 7.56 20.31
N GLN A 289 5.41 6.96 21.41
CA GLN A 289 5.86 7.66 22.61
C GLN A 289 4.74 8.40 23.37
N ASP A 290 3.47 8.07 23.11
CA ASP A 290 2.35 8.54 23.92
C ASP A 290 2.14 7.60 25.10
N TYR A 291 3.08 7.66 26.03
CA TYR A 291 3.13 6.74 27.19
C TYR A 291 1.94 6.92 28.12
N GLU A 292 1.40 8.14 28.27
CA GLU A 292 0.27 8.41 29.16
C GLU A 292 -1.01 7.73 28.67
N ASN A 293 -1.31 7.82 27.37
CA ASN A 293 -2.46 7.14 26.83
C ASN A 293 -2.25 5.62 26.77
N ALA A 294 -1.03 5.15 26.45
CA ALA A 294 -0.69 3.73 26.52
C ALA A 294 -0.92 3.17 27.94
N LEU A 295 -0.49 3.88 28.98
CA LEU A 295 -0.73 3.48 30.39
C LEU A 295 -2.22 3.35 30.71
N LYS A 296 -3.06 4.33 30.31
CA LYS A 296 -4.52 4.28 30.52
C LYS A 296 -5.16 3.06 29.83
N MET A 297 -4.69 2.73 28.64
CA MET A 297 -5.20 1.60 27.86
C MET A 297 -4.80 0.26 28.50
N TYR A 298 -3.54 0.10 28.92
CA TYR A 298 -3.10 -1.11 29.61
C TYR A 298 -3.83 -1.26 30.95
N ASP A 299 -4.04 -0.18 31.71
CA ASP A 299 -4.84 -0.21 32.94
C ASP A 299 -6.27 -0.68 32.67
N HIS A 300 -6.90 -0.17 31.61
CA HIS A 300 -8.23 -0.63 31.23
C HIS A 300 -8.29 -2.14 30.94
N VAL A 301 -7.29 -2.67 30.21
CA VAL A 301 -7.24 -4.11 29.92
C VAL A 301 -7.01 -4.94 31.20
N ILE A 302 -6.11 -4.50 32.08
CA ILE A 302 -5.82 -5.16 33.35
C ILE A 302 -7.08 -5.23 34.24
N GLU A 303 -7.82 -4.13 34.35
CA GLU A 303 -9.00 -4.04 35.20
C GLU A 303 -10.20 -4.80 34.60
N ARG A 304 -10.39 -4.70 33.29
CA ARG A 304 -11.59 -5.22 32.64
C ARG A 304 -11.51 -6.67 32.23
N TYR A 305 -10.29 -7.14 31.90
CA TYR A 305 -10.05 -8.48 31.34
C TYR A 305 -9.02 -9.32 32.14
N PRO A 306 -9.18 -9.47 33.47
CA PRO A 306 -8.14 -10.04 34.36
C PRO A 306 -7.91 -11.53 34.16
N ARG A 307 -8.72 -12.23 33.36
CA ARG A 307 -8.62 -13.70 33.11
C ARG A 307 -8.29 -14.06 31.67
N THR A 308 -7.86 -13.08 30.88
CA THR A 308 -7.55 -13.26 29.47
C THR A 308 -6.04 -13.37 29.23
N SER A 309 -5.65 -13.79 28.03
CA SER A 309 -4.25 -13.77 27.58
C SER A 309 -3.66 -12.35 27.58
N ASN A 310 -4.51 -11.35 27.33
CA ASN A 310 -4.10 -9.94 27.28
C ASN A 310 -3.71 -9.38 28.65
N TYR A 311 -4.21 -9.95 29.74
CA TYR A 311 -3.90 -9.48 31.10
C TYR A 311 -2.40 -9.47 31.41
N VAL A 312 -1.70 -10.58 31.11
CA VAL A 312 -0.26 -10.71 31.37
C VAL A 312 0.53 -9.77 30.47
N SER A 313 0.14 -9.68 29.20
CA SER A 313 0.77 -8.78 28.22
C SER A 313 0.58 -7.31 28.61
N ALA A 314 -0.64 -6.93 28.98
CA ALA A 314 -0.97 -5.55 29.40
C ALA A 314 -0.16 -5.12 30.64
N ARG A 315 -0.02 -5.99 31.62
CA ARG A 315 0.81 -5.72 32.81
C ARG A 315 2.27 -5.49 32.46
N ARG A 316 2.84 -6.34 31.62
CA ARG A 316 4.20 -6.18 31.16
C ARG A 316 4.41 -4.90 30.38
N TYR A 317 3.56 -4.60 29.41
CA TYR A 317 3.67 -3.40 28.58
C TYR A 317 3.35 -2.12 29.40
N LYS A 318 2.49 -2.20 30.41
CA LYS A 318 2.29 -1.09 31.37
C LYS A 318 3.60 -0.72 32.06
N ILE A 319 4.35 -1.71 32.58
CA ILE A 319 5.63 -1.46 33.26
C ILE A 319 6.63 -0.86 32.23
N LYS A 320 6.70 -1.39 31.00
CA LYS A 320 7.54 -0.85 29.95
C LYS A 320 7.16 0.59 29.59
N ALA A 321 5.89 0.91 29.42
CA ALA A 321 5.45 2.27 29.13
C ALA A 321 5.83 3.24 30.25
N ARG A 322 5.71 2.81 31.51
CA ARG A 322 6.16 3.60 32.67
C ARG A 322 7.67 3.76 32.71
N GLU A 323 8.41 2.72 32.38
CA GLU A 323 9.87 2.78 32.29
C GLU A 323 10.32 3.84 31.27
N GLU A 324 9.74 3.82 30.05
CA GLU A 324 10.04 4.79 29.01
C GLU A 324 9.67 6.23 29.47
N LEU A 325 8.50 6.39 30.11
CA LEU A 325 8.08 7.69 30.64
C LEU A 325 9.10 8.23 31.68
N VAL A 326 9.56 7.38 32.60
CA VAL A 326 10.53 7.77 33.66
C VAL A 326 11.90 8.07 33.06
N LYS A 327 12.40 7.25 32.11
CA LYS A 327 13.69 7.44 31.45
C LYS A 327 13.75 8.71 30.60
N ASN A 328 12.62 9.14 30.03
CA ASN A 328 12.53 10.36 29.23
C ASN A 328 12.34 11.64 30.06
N GLN A 329 12.22 11.54 31.38
CA GLN A 329 12.22 12.71 32.28
C GLN A 329 13.66 13.11 32.63
N PHE A 330 13.95 14.41 32.55
CA PHE A 330 15.27 14.91 32.97
C PHE A 330 15.14 15.92 34.11
N PRO A 331 15.88 15.75 35.20
CA PRO A 331 16.72 14.60 35.55
C PRO A 331 15.88 13.37 35.92
N VAL A 332 16.43 12.18 35.63
CA VAL A 332 15.77 10.92 36.01
C VAL A 332 15.74 10.82 37.54
N GLN A 333 14.55 10.63 38.12
CA GLN A 333 14.38 10.54 39.57
C GLN A 333 14.69 9.11 40.06
N GLN A 334 15.68 8.98 40.94
CA GLN A 334 16.11 7.67 41.45
C GLN A 334 14.95 6.91 42.17
N GLU A 335 14.07 7.62 42.85
CA GLU A 335 12.90 7.04 43.53
C GLU A 335 11.95 6.37 42.52
N GLU A 336 11.78 6.95 41.33
CA GLU A 336 10.94 6.35 40.27
C GLU A 336 11.58 5.09 39.70
N ILE A 337 12.92 5.05 39.58
CA ILE A 337 13.65 3.81 39.19
C ILE A 337 13.45 2.71 40.24
N VAL A 338 13.52 3.03 41.54
CA VAL A 338 13.27 2.05 42.59
C VAL A 338 11.84 1.50 42.52
N LYS A 339 10.86 2.35 42.26
CA LYS A 339 9.45 1.90 42.06
C LYS A 339 9.31 1.00 40.84
N LEU A 340 9.98 1.33 39.74
CA LEU A 340 9.98 0.49 38.54
C LEU A 340 10.61 -0.88 38.79
N ILE A 341 11.72 -0.94 39.52
CA ILE A 341 12.36 -2.19 39.92
C ILE A 341 11.39 -3.04 40.77
N GLN A 342 10.65 -2.39 41.65
CA GLN A 342 9.63 -3.06 42.47
C GLN A 342 8.44 -3.56 41.62
N ASP A 343 7.98 -2.79 40.63
CA ASP A 343 6.92 -3.21 39.71
C ASP A 343 7.34 -4.45 38.91
N TYR A 344 8.58 -4.47 38.39
CA TYR A 344 9.15 -5.66 37.75
C TYR A 344 9.26 -6.83 38.72
N GLN A 345 9.72 -6.61 39.99
CA GLN A 345 9.82 -7.65 40.98
C GLN A 345 8.46 -8.28 41.28
N ASN A 346 7.44 -7.46 41.48
CA ASN A 346 6.08 -7.93 41.72
C ASN A 346 5.56 -8.80 40.55
N PHE A 347 5.80 -8.37 39.29
CA PHE A 347 5.44 -9.13 38.11
C PHE A 347 6.18 -10.48 38.03
N ILE A 348 7.47 -10.50 38.35
CA ILE A 348 8.30 -11.71 38.36
C ILE A 348 7.84 -12.66 39.47
N ASP A 349 7.57 -12.15 40.68
CA ASP A 349 7.18 -12.97 41.83
C ASP A 349 5.81 -13.68 41.65
N GLU A 350 4.85 -13.01 41.02
CA GLU A 350 3.57 -13.60 40.68
C GLU A 350 3.71 -14.78 39.69
N SER A 351 4.74 -14.76 38.83
CA SER A 351 5.00 -15.82 37.87
C SER A 351 5.75 -17.01 38.46
N LYS A 352 6.37 -16.87 39.66
CA LYS A 352 7.15 -17.95 40.32
C LYS A 352 6.30 -19.13 40.76
N GLY A 353 4.99 -18.94 40.94
CA GLY A 353 4.05 -20.02 41.29
C GLY A 353 3.69 -20.96 40.13
N SER A 354 4.16 -20.72 38.93
CA SER A 354 3.88 -21.60 37.79
C SER A 354 4.70 -22.88 37.83
N PRO A 355 4.07 -24.05 37.84
CA PRO A 355 4.79 -25.33 37.79
C PRO A 355 5.61 -25.52 36.50
N ILE A 356 5.38 -24.70 35.49
CA ILE A 356 6.01 -24.78 34.19
C ILE A 356 7.31 -23.90 34.11
N GLY A 357 7.63 -23.13 35.17
CA GLY A 357 8.74 -22.19 35.21
C GLY A 357 8.42 -20.82 34.57
N PRO A 358 9.38 -19.91 34.48
CA PRO A 358 9.15 -18.55 34.02
C PRO A 358 8.69 -18.50 32.56
N SER A 359 7.69 -17.67 32.28
CA SER A 359 7.23 -17.38 30.90
C SER A 359 8.24 -16.50 30.15
N ALA A 360 8.10 -16.39 28.82
CA ALA A 360 8.89 -15.47 28.03
C ALA A 360 8.76 -14.02 28.56
N ALA A 361 7.54 -13.60 28.90
CA ALA A 361 7.26 -12.28 29.47
C ALA A 361 7.99 -12.06 30.81
N THR A 362 8.09 -13.10 31.65
CA THR A 362 8.82 -13.05 32.92
C THR A 362 10.33 -12.90 32.69
N LEU A 363 10.88 -13.65 31.73
CA LEU A 363 12.30 -13.58 31.38
C LEU A 363 12.70 -12.21 30.81
N GLU A 364 11.83 -11.62 30.00
CA GLU A 364 12.02 -10.24 29.51
C GLU A 364 11.91 -9.21 30.64
N ALA A 365 10.98 -9.37 31.57
CA ALA A 365 10.87 -8.52 32.76
C ALA A 365 12.13 -8.60 33.64
N MET A 366 12.67 -9.80 33.83
CA MET A 366 13.95 -10.00 34.55
C MET A 366 15.10 -9.30 33.84
N ARG A 367 15.17 -9.37 32.50
CA ARG A 367 16.19 -8.68 31.72
C ARG A 367 16.08 -7.16 31.88
N SER A 368 14.86 -6.58 31.72
CA SER A 368 14.64 -5.14 31.92
C SER A 368 15.00 -4.69 33.34
N GLN A 369 14.61 -5.45 34.38
CA GLN A 369 14.97 -5.18 35.78
C GLN A 369 16.49 -5.17 35.96
N ALA A 370 17.21 -6.10 35.35
CA ALA A 370 18.67 -6.17 35.44
C ALA A 370 19.33 -4.92 34.83
N LEU A 371 18.80 -4.41 33.71
CA LEU A 371 19.31 -3.18 33.12
C LEU A 371 19.10 -1.95 34.03
N LEU A 372 17.97 -1.86 34.73
CA LEU A 372 17.73 -0.81 35.72
C LEU A 372 18.74 -0.91 36.88
N TYR A 373 19.05 -2.11 37.38
CA TYR A 373 20.08 -2.30 38.40
C TYR A 373 21.46 -1.86 37.90
N ALA A 374 21.85 -2.20 36.69
CA ALA A 374 23.16 -1.90 36.14
C ALA A 374 23.39 -0.41 35.88
N PHE A 375 22.43 0.21 35.19
CA PHE A 375 22.63 1.56 34.62
C PHE A 375 22.15 2.70 35.53
N TYR A 376 21.23 2.43 36.47
CA TYR A 376 20.65 3.47 37.33
C TYR A 376 20.92 3.28 38.81
N MET A 377 21.22 2.03 39.27
CA MET A 377 21.44 1.74 40.68
C MET A 377 22.92 1.37 40.99
N ASP A 378 23.76 1.30 39.99
CA ASP A 378 25.14 0.87 40.07
C ASP A 378 25.35 -0.57 40.63
N GLU A 379 24.28 -1.38 40.63
CA GLU A 379 24.31 -2.77 41.12
C GLU A 379 24.69 -3.76 39.99
N LYS A 380 25.84 -3.54 39.33
CA LYS A 380 26.28 -4.29 38.14
C LYS A 380 26.37 -5.80 38.33
N ASN A 381 26.95 -6.25 39.49
CA ASN A 381 27.05 -7.69 39.78
C ASN A 381 25.71 -8.39 39.93
N LYS A 382 24.73 -7.70 40.51
CA LYS A 382 23.36 -8.21 40.63
C LYS A 382 22.71 -8.32 39.26
N ALA A 383 22.89 -7.32 38.40
CA ALA A 383 22.40 -7.33 37.02
C ALA A 383 23.00 -8.51 36.23
N ILE A 384 24.30 -8.74 36.28
CA ILE A 384 24.98 -9.88 35.65
C ILE A 384 24.37 -11.22 36.14
N THR A 385 24.16 -11.36 37.46
CA THR A 385 23.56 -12.59 38.02
C THR A 385 22.15 -12.86 37.45
N ILE A 386 21.32 -11.82 37.35
CA ILE A 386 19.98 -11.94 36.77
C ILE A 386 20.05 -12.29 35.28
N LEU A 387 20.89 -11.62 34.51
CA LEU A 387 21.06 -11.86 33.08
C LEU A 387 21.60 -13.26 32.77
N GLN A 388 22.52 -13.80 33.64
CA GLN A 388 22.98 -15.19 33.57
C GLN A 388 21.84 -16.19 33.80
N GLN A 389 20.94 -15.91 34.73
CA GLN A 389 19.74 -16.73 34.95
C GLN A 389 18.82 -16.72 33.74
N VAL A 390 18.61 -15.56 33.14
CA VAL A 390 17.80 -15.42 31.91
C VAL A 390 18.44 -16.17 30.74
N ALA A 391 19.73 -15.95 30.48
CA ALA A 391 20.44 -16.60 29.37
C ALA A 391 20.56 -18.12 29.55
N GLY A 392 20.65 -18.63 30.81
CA GLY A 392 20.69 -20.03 31.16
C GLY A 392 19.32 -20.73 31.17
N SER A 393 18.23 -20.00 31.12
CA SER A 393 16.89 -20.57 31.16
C SER A 393 16.58 -21.42 29.93
N PRO A 394 16.11 -22.69 30.11
CA PRO A 394 15.65 -23.50 28.97
C PRO A 394 14.45 -22.88 28.23
N LYS A 395 13.68 -22.03 28.90
CA LYS A 395 12.48 -21.37 28.39
C LYS A 395 12.79 -20.08 27.63
N ALA A 396 14.01 -19.54 27.75
CA ALA A 396 14.40 -18.36 27.00
C ALA A 396 14.54 -18.68 25.52
N SER A 397 13.93 -17.86 24.68
CA SER A 397 14.12 -17.93 23.23
C SER A 397 15.60 -17.66 22.86
N ARG A 398 15.99 -18.06 21.64
CA ARG A 398 17.35 -17.77 21.13
C ARG A 398 17.63 -16.28 21.19
N GLU A 399 16.64 -15.45 20.86
CA GLU A 399 16.70 -13.99 20.87
C GLU A 399 16.95 -13.43 22.28
N ILE A 400 16.13 -13.82 23.28
CA ILE A 400 16.31 -13.37 24.68
C ILE A 400 17.68 -13.76 25.24
N LYS A 401 18.17 -14.96 24.90
CA LYS A 401 19.51 -15.41 25.31
C LYS A 401 20.61 -14.57 24.69
N ALA A 402 20.48 -14.23 23.40
CA ALA A 402 21.43 -13.40 22.70
C ALA A 402 21.45 -11.97 23.27
N GLN A 403 20.29 -11.36 23.40
CA GLN A 403 20.14 -10.02 23.97
C GLN A 403 20.69 -9.93 25.40
N SER A 404 20.40 -10.93 26.26
CA SER A 404 20.95 -10.97 27.61
C SER A 404 22.49 -11.05 27.62
N LYS A 405 23.09 -11.76 26.66
CA LYS A 405 24.55 -11.78 26.52
C LYS A 405 25.13 -10.45 26.04
N LEU A 406 24.45 -9.77 25.12
CA LEU A 406 24.84 -8.43 24.69
C LEU A 406 24.77 -7.45 25.87
N ASP A 407 23.70 -7.47 26.66
CA ASP A 407 23.55 -6.62 27.84
C ASP A 407 24.65 -6.89 28.89
N MET A 408 24.97 -8.16 29.14
CA MET A 408 26.13 -8.49 30.03
C MET A 408 27.42 -7.94 29.47
N GLY A 409 27.63 -8.00 28.17
CA GLY A 409 28.82 -7.42 27.51
C GLY A 409 28.92 -5.91 27.74
N ASP A 410 27.82 -5.17 27.61
CA ASP A 410 27.78 -3.73 27.89
C ASP A 410 28.08 -3.44 29.36
N ILE A 411 27.51 -4.22 30.27
CA ILE A 411 27.78 -4.07 31.71
C ILE A 411 29.22 -4.38 32.05
N TYR A 412 29.88 -5.38 31.46
CA TYR A 412 31.29 -5.67 31.64
C TYR A 412 32.19 -4.54 31.14
N ILE A 413 31.81 -3.81 30.09
CA ILE A 413 32.54 -2.58 29.71
C ILE A 413 32.49 -1.56 30.85
N LEU A 414 31.35 -1.33 31.48
CA LEU A 414 31.19 -0.42 32.61
C LEU A 414 31.93 -0.88 33.87
N MET A 415 32.20 -2.18 33.97
CA MET A 415 33.01 -2.77 35.04
C MET A 415 34.52 -2.74 34.74
N ASN A 416 34.92 -2.20 33.60
CA ASN A 416 36.29 -2.20 33.09
C ASN A 416 36.86 -3.62 32.85
N GLU A 417 35.96 -4.55 32.45
CA GLU A 417 36.28 -5.94 32.12
C GLU A 417 36.07 -6.22 30.61
N PRO A 418 36.83 -5.57 29.72
CA PRO A 418 36.57 -5.55 28.28
C PRO A 418 36.77 -6.91 27.59
N TRP A 419 37.46 -7.85 28.21
CA TRP A 419 37.66 -9.18 27.67
C TRP A 419 36.37 -10.03 27.75
N GLU A 420 35.68 -9.94 28.89
CA GLU A 420 34.37 -10.60 29.07
C GLU A 420 33.35 -10.07 28.07
N SER A 421 33.34 -8.77 27.88
CA SER A 421 32.47 -8.13 26.86
C SER A 421 32.75 -8.68 25.45
N THR A 422 34.05 -8.73 25.04
CA THR A 422 34.44 -9.23 23.71
C THR A 422 34.00 -10.69 23.52
N LEU A 423 34.22 -11.51 24.55
CA LEU A 423 33.85 -12.94 24.51
C LEU A 423 32.33 -13.12 24.30
N LEU A 424 31.52 -12.35 25.02
CA LEU A 424 30.06 -12.44 24.92
C LEU A 424 29.55 -11.98 23.55
N TYR A 425 30.07 -10.83 23.04
CA TYR A 425 29.68 -10.38 21.70
C TYR A 425 30.11 -11.36 20.60
N ALA A 426 31.33 -11.91 20.69
CA ALA A 426 31.78 -12.92 19.72
C ALA A 426 30.98 -14.21 19.79
N GLN A 427 30.52 -14.63 20.98
CA GLN A 427 29.60 -15.77 21.11
C GLN A 427 28.27 -15.51 20.42
N VAL A 428 27.68 -14.31 20.57
CA VAL A 428 26.41 -13.95 19.91
C VAL A 428 26.61 -13.87 18.42
N GLU A 429 27.64 -13.17 17.93
CA GLU A 429 27.97 -13.05 16.51
C GLU A 429 28.11 -14.42 15.85
N LYS A 430 28.83 -15.35 16.48
CA LYS A 430 29.03 -16.70 15.96
C LYS A 430 27.74 -17.53 15.94
N ALA A 431 26.91 -17.42 16.98
CA ALA A 431 25.68 -18.19 17.12
C ALA A 431 24.54 -17.67 16.22
N HIS A 432 24.58 -16.40 15.85
CA HIS A 432 23.55 -15.68 15.11
C HIS A 432 24.11 -15.05 13.81
N LYS A 433 24.98 -15.79 13.13
CA LYS A 433 25.59 -15.34 11.87
C LYS A 433 24.48 -14.99 10.86
N GLU A 434 24.58 -13.80 10.27
CA GLU A 434 23.62 -13.26 9.29
C GLU A 434 22.21 -12.94 9.85
N GLU A 435 22.00 -13.03 11.15
CA GLU A 435 20.80 -12.57 11.84
C GLU A 435 21.01 -11.13 12.38
N PRO A 436 19.94 -10.31 12.54
CA PRO A 436 20.07 -8.93 13.04
C PRO A 436 20.84 -8.81 14.36
N VAL A 437 20.57 -9.69 15.34
CA VAL A 437 21.27 -9.70 16.63
C VAL A 437 22.77 -10.04 16.51
N GLY A 438 23.15 -10.81 15.50
CA GLY A 438 24.56 -11.11 15.20
C GLY A 438 25.28 -9.89 14.60
N TYR A 439 24.61 -9.14 13.74
CA TYR A 439 25.13 -7.87 13.22
C TYR A 439 25.23 -6.82 14.33
N GLU A 440 24.29 -6.77 15.27
CA GLU A 440 24.35 -5.91 16.45
C GLU A 440 25.56 -6.26 17.32
N ALA A 441 25.81 -7.54 17.57
CA ALA A 441 26.99 -8.01 18.30
C ALA A 441 28.29 -7.57 17.64
N LYS A 442 28.39 -7.70 16.32
CA LYS A 442 29.55 -7.26 15.53
C LYS A 442 29.75 -5.75 15.61
N LEU A 443 28.67 -4.96 15.54
CA LEU A 443 28.72 -3.50 15.69
C LEU A 443 29.23 -3.09 17.07
N ARG A 444 28.77 -3.74 18.15
CA ARG A 444 29.27 -3.51 19.52
C ARG A 444 30.76 -3.83 19.64
N ASN A 445 31.24 -4.91 19.00
CA ASN A 445 32.69 -5.21 18.94
C ASN A 445 33.47 -4.15 18.14
N ALA A 446 32.92 -3.64 17.04
CA ALA A 446 33.54 -2.55 16.28
C ALA A 446 33.63 -1.27 17.10
N ASN A 447 32.54 -0.85 17.76
CA ASN A 447 32.48 0.29 18.66
C ASN A 447 33.54 0.17 19.78
N ARG A 448 33.60 -1.00 20.42
CA ARG A 448 34.59 -1.25 21.46
C ARG A 448 36.03 -1.13 20.91
N SER A 449 36.32 -1.67 19.73
CA SER A 449 37.66 -1.57 19.10
C SER A 449 38.00 -0.14 18.76
N TYR A 450 37.03 0.65 18.29
CA TYR A 450 37.15 2.08 18.05
C TYR A 450 37.55 2.84 19.33
N TYR A 451 36.81 2.68 20.42
CA TYR A 451 37.12 3.34 21.72
C TYR A 451 38.44 2.90 22.35
N LYS A 452 38.96 1.74 21.95
CA LYS A 452 40.31 1.29 22.33
C LYS A 452 41.42 1.87 21.45
N GLY A 453 41.09 2.60 20.40
CA GLY A 453 42.07 3.10 19.41
C GLY A 453 42.59 2.03 18.46
N VAL A 454 41.93 0.84 18.38
CA VAL A 454 42.31 -0.23 17.45
C VAL A 454 41.49 -0.10 16.17
N PHE A 455 41.74 0.99 15.45
CA PHE A 455 40.92 1.43 14.34
C PHE A 455 40.86 0.43 13.17
N GLN A 456 41.94 -0.30 12.90
CA GLN A 456 41.97 -1.29 11.84
C GLN A 456 40.97 -2.42 12.11
N ILE A 457 40.92 -2.96 13.32
CA ILE A 457 39.98 -4.02 13.70
C ILE A 457 38.53 -3.49 13.66
N ALA A 458 38.34 -2.25 14.13
CA ALA A 458 37.04 -1.61 14.03
C ALA A 458 36.57 -1.52 12.56
N GLN A 459 37.47 -1.05 11.67
CA GLN A 459 37.18 -0.91 10.24
C GLN A 459 36.84 -2.25 9.58
N ASP A 460 37.60 -3.31 9.88
CA ASP A 460 37.36 -4.66 9.31
C ASP A 460 35.94 -5.19 9.68
N HIS A 461 35.48 -4.95 10.91
CA HIS A 461 34.14 -5.28 11.34
C HIS A 461 33.06 -4.43 10.63
N LEU A 462 33.33 -3.11 10.49
CA LEU A 462 32.39 -2.17 9.88
C LEU A 462 32.24 -2.41 8.39
N ASP A 463 33.29 -2.80 7.68
CA ASP A 463 33.22 -3.08 6.24
C ASP A 463 32.27 -4.26 5.94
N VAL A 464 32.24 -5.28 6.81
CA VAL A 464 31.25 -6.36 6.70
C VAL A 464 29.83 -5.87 7.00
N LEU A 465 29.66 -4.95 7.94
CA LEU A 465 28.35 -4.46 8.39
C LEU A 465 27.70 -3.50 7.40
N LYS A 466 28.46 -2.82 6.53
CA LYS A 466 27.90 -1.96 5.47
C LYS A 466 27.01 -2.71 4.50
N GLU A 467 27.20 -4.02 4.35
CA GLU A 467 26.38 -4.92 3.52
C GLU A 467 25.25 -5.60 4.30
N ALA A 468 25.04 -5.21 5.57
CA ALA A 468 24.00 -5.80 6.41
C ALA A 468 22.59 -5.52 5.86
N THR A 469 21.67 -6.46 6.06
CA THR A 469 20.28 -6.37 5.58
C THR A 469 19.43 -5.33 6.32
N THR A 470 19.81 -4.96 7.55
CA THR A 470 19.12 -3.93 8.33
C THR A 470 19.74 -2.55 8.03
N ARG A 471 18.91 -1.62 7.53
CA ARG A 471 19.34 -0.25 7.18
C ARG A 471 19.95 0.50 8.36
N GLU A 472 19.44 0.30 9.56
CA GLU A 472 19.88 0.97 10.78
C GLU A 472 21.33 0.59 11.10
N ILE A 473 21.62 -0.70 11.22
CA ILE A 473 22.99 -1.18 11.50
C ILE A 473 23.97 -0.82 10.38
N ALA A 474 23.53 -0.89 9.13
CA ALA A 474 24.37 -0.50 7.99
C ALA A 474 24.71 1.00 8.02
N ASN A 475 23.76 1.86 8.36
CA ASN A 475 23.97 3.31 8.50
C ASN A 475 24.91 3.64 9.66
N ASP A 476 24.74 3.01 10.81
CA ASP A 476 25.63 3.19 11.97
C ASP A 476 27.05 2.74 11.64
N ALA A 477 27.19 1.59 10.99
CA ALA A 477 28.48 1.08 10.53
C ALA A 477 29.16 2.02 9.52
N MET A 478 28.38 2.57 8.58
CA MET A 478 28.88 3.52 7.59
C MET A 478 29.33 4.83 8.26
N SER A 479 28.54 5.35 9.19
CA SER A 479 28.83 6.59 9.91
C SER A 479 30.14 6.47 10.72
N LEU A 480 30.30 5.38 11.48
CA LEU A 480 31.53 5.15 12.26
C LEU A 480 32.73 4.87 11.35
N SER A 481 32.54 4.14 10.26
CA SER A 481 33.59 3.87 9.28
C SER A 481 34.12 5.17 8.64
N LEU A 482 33.20 6.06 8.23
CA LEU A 482 33.56 7.37 7.68
C LEU A 482 34.30 8.23 8.72
N LEU A 483 33.88 8.19 9.98
CA LEU A 483 34.56 8.89 11.06
C LEU A 483 36.02 8.39 11.22
N ILE A 484 36.24 7.08 11.21
CA ILE A 484 37.56 6.49 11.25
C ILE A 484 38.42 6.93 10.05
N GLN A 485 37.88 6.76 8.83
CA GLN A 485 38.61 7.08 7.60
C GLN A 485 38.97 8.54 7.51
N ASN A 486 38.05 9.46 7.81
CA ASN A 486 38.34 10.91 7.74
C ASN A 486 39.40 11.38 8.72
N ASN A 487 39.59 10.69 9.84
CA ASN A 487 40.53 11.08 10.88
C ASN A 487 41.85 10.27 10.88
N THR A 488 41.90 9.17 10.11
CA THR A 488 43.11 8.34 10.03
C THR A 488 43.87 8.45 8.71
N VAL A 489 43.26 8.99 7.64
CA VAL A 489 43.87 9.12 6.31
C VAL A 489 45.06 10.09 6.31
N LEU A 490 45.02 11.14 7.15
CA LEU A 490 46.08 12.15 7.27
C LEU A 490 47.10 11.83 8.40
N ASP A 491 46.74 10.93 9.30
CA ASP A 491 47.56 10.53 10.44
C ASP A 491 47.48 9.01 10.62
N THR A 492 48.47 8.31 10.09
CA THR A 492 48.58 6.84 10.17
C THR A 492 48.66 6.29 11.60
N SER A 493 48.95 7.15 12.58
CA SER A 493 48.99 6.79 14.01
C SER A 493 47.61 6.94 14.70
N GLY A 494 46.67 7.66 14.10
CA GLY A 494 45.37 7.97 14.71
C GLY A 494 45.45 8.88 15.93
N ALA A 495 46.58 9.60 16.09
CA ALA A 495 46.83 10.43 17.27
C ALA A 495 45.81 11.55 17.43
N SER A 496 45.25 12.07 16.33
CA SER A 496 44.18 13.08 16.33
C SER A 496 42.84 12.57 16.89
N MET A 497 42.62 11.23 16.92
CA MET A 497 41.44 10.64 17.51
C MET A 497 41.64 10.19 18.97
N GLN A 498 42.87 10.19 19.48
CA GLN A 498 43.16 9.81 20.85
C GLN A 498 43.21 11.02 21.81
N ALA A 499 43.24 12.22 21.27
CA ALA A 499 43.17 13.48 22.01
C ALA A 499 41.73 13.93 22.26
#